data_ecb049c66d333e574755f3314e4398d0
#
_entry.id   ecb049c66d333e574755f3314e4398d0
#
_cell.length_a   1.000
_cell.length_b   1.000
_cell.length_c   1.000
_cell.angle_alpha   90.00
_cell.angle_beta   90.00
_cell.angle_gamma   90.00
#
_symmetry.space_group_name_H-M   'P 1'
#
loop_
_entity.id
_entity.type
_entity.pdbx_description
1 polymer ?
#
loop_
_entity_poly.entity_id
_entity_poly.type
_entity_poly.pdbx_seq_one_letter_code
_entity_poly.pdbx_strand_id
1 'polypeptide(L)'
;MTRFSTLFSAVIVSAGLSLAAVNAFAQTHDHSHQHDAMPATSQDDANALAEGEVKKVDKEAGKLTVQHGPLVNLNMAGMTMSFKVQDPAMLDQVKAGDKIRLRVERVNGAFTVTKLQAAN
;
A
#
# COMPACT_ATOMS: atom_id res chain seq x y z
N MET A 1 -17.88 -8.29 39.77
CA MET A 1 -18.87 -9.26 40.20
C MET A 1 -20.14 -9.06 39.45
N THR A 2 -20.28 -9.73 38.38
CA THR A 2 -21.60 -9.94 37.80
C THR A 2 -21.50 -11.13 36.91
N ARG A 3 -22.13 -12.10 37.34
CA ARG A 3 -22.34 -13.33 36.62
C ARG A 3 -23.49 -13.11 35.70
N PHE A 4 -23.33 -13.45 34.47
CA PHE A 4 -24.47 -13.72 33.64
C PHE A 4 -24.26 -15.03 32.94
N SER A 5 -24.94 -15.93 33.52
CA SER A 5 -25.19 -17.24 32.99
C SER A 5 -26.45 -17.10 32.15
N THR A 6 -26.40 -17.49 30.95
CA THR A 6 -27.61 -17.78 30.24
C THR A 6 -27.38 -18.91 29.28
N LEU A 7 -27.88 -19.98 29.67
CA LEU A 7 -28.11 -21.13 28.84
C LEU A 7 -29.24 -20.82 27.89
N PHE A 8 -29.01 -21.04 26.65
CA PHE A 8 -30.14 -21.25 25.77
C PHE A 8 -29.86 -22.44 24.89
N SER A 9 -30.58 -23.41 25.28
CA SER A 9 -30.80 -24.62 24.55
C SER A 9 -31.82 -24.30 23.47
N ALA A 10 -31.52 -24.60 22.28
CA ALA A 10 -32.57 -24.68 21.29
C ALA A 10 -32.19 -25.72 20.26
N VAL A 11 -32.87 -26.77 20.39
CA VAL A 11 -32.92 -27.83 19.44
C VAL A 11 -33.84 -27.42 18.32
N ILE A 12 -33.39 -27.49 17.15
CA ILE A 12 -34.30 -27.57 16.02
C ILE A 12 -33.78 -28.56 15.04
N VAL A 13 -34.48 -29.61 15.04
CA VAL A 13 -34.38 -30.62 14.02
C VAL A 13 -35.31 -30.19 12.92
N SER A 14 -34.84 -30.09 11.78
CA SER A 14 -35.70 -30.19 10.64
C SER A 14 -34.92 -30.82 9.52
N ALA A 15 -35.33 -31.99 9.26
CA ALA A 15 -34.89 -32.71 8.12
C ALA A 15 -35.59 -32.13 6.91
N GLY A 16 -34.85 -31.53 6.09
CA GLY A 16 -35.33 -31.13 4.78
C GLY A 16 -34.48 -31.76 3.76
N LEU A 17 -34.99 -32.78 3.22
CA LEU A 17 -34.38 -33.46 2.12
C LEU A 17 -34.74 -32.68 0.88
N SER A 18 -33.88 -31.86 0.44
CA SER A 18 -34.07 -31.30 -0.87
C SER A 18 -32.90 -31.74 -1.72
N LEU A 19 -33.28 -32.50 -2.65
CA LEU A 19 -32.41 -32.81 -3.72
C LEU A 19 -32.16 -31.54 -4.44
N ALA A 20 -31.08 -30.98 -4.17
CA ALA A 20 -30.66 -29.89 -4.98
C ALA A 20 -29.95 -30.47 -6.17
N ALA A 21 -30.46 -30.21 -7.25
CA ALA A 21 -29.79 -30.50 -8.48
C ALA A 21 -28.49 -29.75 -8.44
N VAL A 22 -27.51 -30.50 -8.55
CA VAL A 22 -26.22 -29.92 -8.67
C VAL A 22 -26.15 -29.31 -10.03
N ASN A 23 -26.30 -28.09 -10.02
CA ASN A 23 -25.81 -27.41 -11.15
C ASN A 23 -24.37 -27.37 -10.99
N ALA A 24 -23.82 -28.25 -11.61
CA ALA A 24 -22.43 -28.11 -11.81
C ALA A 24 -22.27 -26.96 -12.74
N PHE A 25 -22.14 -25.89 -12.18
CA PHE A 25 -21.65 -24.84 -12.88
C PHE A 25 -20.25 -25.09 -12.95
N ALA A 26 -19.99 -25.47 -13.99
CA ALA A 26 -18.69 -25.23 -14.38
C ALA A 26 -18.50 -23.78 -14.37
N GLN A 27 -18.13 -23.31 -13.35
CA GLN A 27 -17.59 -22.16 -13.33
C GLN A 27 -16.39 -22.27 -13.95
N THR A 28 -16.38 -22.02 -15.05
CA THR A 28 -15.23 -21.66 -15.70
C THR A 28 -14.89 -20.41 -15.10
N HIS A 29 -14.10 -20.51 -14.24
CA HIS A 29 -13.48 -19.45 -13.80
C HIS A 29 -12.49 -19.17 -14.75
N ASP A 30 -12.87 -18.50 -15.47
CA ASP A 30 -12.13 -17.86 -16.27
C ASP A 30 -11.45 -16.85 -15.56
N HIS A 31 -10.47 -17.20 -15.14
CA HIS A 31 -9.71 -16.40 -14.45
C HIS A 31 -8.71 -15.89 -15.23
N SER A 32 -9.07 -15.63 -16.11
CA SER A 32 -8.33 -14.98 -16.87
C SER A 32 -8.12 -13.73 -16.37
N HIS A 33 -7.54 -13.43 -15.90
CA HIS A 33 -7.20 -12.58 -15.43
C HIS A 33 -6.27 -11.96 -15.80
N GLN A 34 -6.31 -11.55 -16.09
CA GLN A 34 -5.99 -10.79 -16.53
C GLN A 34 -5.32 -9.88 -16.12
N HIS A 35 -5.00 -9.88 -15.63
CA HIS A 35 -4.16 -9.23 -15.14
C HIS A 35 -3.42 -8.61 -15.88
N ASP A 36 -3.25 -9.02 -16.55
CA ASP A 36 -2.60 -8.58 -17.37
C ASP A 36 -2.76 -7.34 -17.63
N ALA A 37 -3.32 -6.91 -17.40
CA ALA A 37 -3.43 -5.86 -17.57
C ALA A 37 -2.63 -5.01 -17.12
N MET A 38 -1.92 -4.82 -17.10
CA MET A 38 -1.29 -3.99 -16.80
C MET A 38 -1.18 -3.00 -17.31
N PRO A 39 -1.35 -2.38 -17.38
CA PRO A 39 -1.35 -1.48 -17.80
C PRO A 39 -1.10 -0.41 -17.73
N ALA A 40 -1.03 -0.01 -17.52
CA ALA A 40 -0.91 0.78 -17.59
C ALA A 40 -0.83 1.88 -17.52
N THR A 41 -0.65 2.33 -17.29
CA THR A 41 -0.31 3.08 -17.37
C THR A 41 -0.41 4.18 -17.24
N SER A 42 -0.22 4.56 -17.00
CA SER A 42 -0.07 5.42 -17.39
C SER A 42 -0.18 6.70 -16.82
N GLN A 43 -1.07 7.35 -16.91
CA GLN A 43 -1.13 8.64 -16.39
C GLN A 43 -1.27 8.67 -14.92
N ASP A 44 -1.88 7.63 -14.43
CA ASP A 44 -2.01 7.51 -13.00
C ASP A 44 -0.69 7.20 -12.38
N ASP A 45 0.15 6.51 -13.10
CA ASP A 45 1.45 6.18 -12.56
C ASP A 45 2.33 7.41 -12.38
N ALA A 46 2.12 8.40 -13.20
CA ALA A 46 2.91 9.62 -13.07
C ALA A 46 2.65 10.34 -11.76
N ASN A 47 1.47 10.14 -11.20
CA ASN A 47 1.13 10.74 -9.93
C ASN A 47 1.17 9.75 -8.78
N ALA A 48 1.42 8.49 -9.06
CA ALA A 48 1.42 7.47 -8.03
C ALA A 48 2.54 7.72 -7.04
N LEU A 49 2.25 7.46 -5.78
CA LEU A 49 3.22 7.58 -4.72
C LEU A 49 3.85 6.22 -4.47
N ALA A 50 5.15 6.18 -4.33
CA ALA A 50 5.85 4.97 -3.97
C ALA A 50 5.81 4.79 -2.46
N GLU A 51 5.89 3.56 -2.02
CA GLU A 51 5.93 3.26 -0.60
C GLU A 51 7.37 3.23 -0.13
N GLY A 52 7.57 3.59 1.12
CA GLY A 52 8.89 3.58 1.71
C GLY A 52 8.86 3.63 3.21
N GLU A 53 10.01 3.45 3.80
CA GLU A 53 10.20 3.57 5.23
C GLU A 53 11.34 4.53 5.49
N VAL A 54 11.13 5.48 6.38
CA VAL A 54 12.13 6.47 6.71
C VAL A 54 13.21 5.82 7.57
N LYS A 55 14.44 5.94 7.15
CA LYS A 55 15.58 5.42 7.89
C LYS A 55 16.31 6.50 8.64
N LYS A 56 16.33 7.70 8.10
CA LYS A 56 17.02 8.82 8.73
C LYS A 56 16.43 10.14 8.26
N VAL A 57 16.35 11.09 9.16
CA VAL A 57 15.94 12.45 8.84
C VAL A 57 17.11 13.37 9.18
N ASP A 58 17.56 14.13 8.19
CA ASP A 58 18.65 15.08 8.38
C ASP A 58 18.12 16.47 8.06
N LYS A 59 17.69 17.14 9.11
CA LYS A 59 17.08 18.46 8.95
C LYS A 59 18.11 19.52 8.56
N GLU A 60 19.34 19.35 9.00
CA GLU A 60 20.38 20.33 8.70
C GLU A 60 20.77 20.27 7.22
N ALA A 61 20.84 19.09 6.66
CA ALA A 61 21.18 18.92 5.26
C ALA A 61 19.97 19.00 4.35
N GLY A 62 18.75 19.00 4.90
CA GLY A 62 17.54 18.98 4.11
C GLY A 62 17.37 17.68 3.33
N LYS A 63 17.75 16.56 3.95
CA LYS A 63 17.73 15.26 3.30
C LYS A 63 16.94 14.24 4.09
N LEU A 64 16.39 13.30 3.37
CA LEU A 64 15.62 12.22 3.93
C LEU A 64 16.16 10.91 3.37
N THR A 65 16.59 10.02 4.25
CA THR A 65 17.03 8.68 3.83
C THR A 65 15.86 7.74 3.95
N VAL A 66 15.53 7.10 2.84
CA VAL A 66 14.34 6.25 2.74
C VAL A 66 14.70 4.94 2.09
N GLN A 67 14.20 3.87 2.66
CA GLN A 67 14.17 2.58 1.98
C GLN A 67 12.86 2.55 1.21
N HIS A 68 12.95 2.70 -0.09
CA HIS A 68 11.76 2.85 -0.94
C HIS A 68 11.57 1.64 -1.85
N GLY A 69 10.33 1.42 -2.22
CA GLY A 69 10.02 0.47 -3.27
C GLY A 69 10.35 1.04 -4.65
N PRO A 70 9.97 0.35 -5.70
CA PRO A 70 10.28 0.82 -7.04
C PRO A 70 9.72 2.21 -7.31
N LEU A 71 10.53 3.05 -7.91
CA LEU A 71 10.12 4.38 -8.36
C LEU A 71 9.91 4.31 -9.86
N VAL A 72 8.69 4.06 -10.25
CA VAL A 72 8.37 3.79 -11.65
C VAL A 72 8.67 5.00 -12.53
N ASN A 73 8.35 6.19 -12.04
CA ASN A 73 8.59 7.40 -12.81
C ASN A 73 10.07 7.70 -13.04
N LEU A 74 10.96 7.09 -12.27
CA LEU A 74 12.40 7.25 -12.43
C LEU A 74 13.06 5.97 -12.93
N ASN A 75 12.25 4.96 -13.21
CA ASN A 75 12.76 3.67 -13.66
C ASN A 75 13.82 3.13 -12.68
N MET A 76 13.54 3.25 -11.40
CA MET A 76 14.47 2.92 -10.34
C MET A 76 13.93 1.79 -9.50
N ALA A 77 14.75 0.79 -9.26
CA ALA A 77 14.38 -0.34 -8.41
C ALA A 77 14.30 0.08 -6.94
N GLY A 78 13.67 -0.73 -6.13
CA GLY A 78 13.62 -0.48 -4.70
C GLY A 78 15.02 -0.51 -4.09
N MET A 79 15.31 0.46 -3.24
CA MET A 79 16.61 0.55 -2.58
C MET A 79 16.54 1.57 -1.45
N THR A 80 17.63 1.70 -0.73
CA THR A 80 17.75 2.73 0.32
C THR A 80 18.66 3.83 -0.19
N MET A 81 18.17 5.03 -0.17
CA MET A 81 18.99 6.17 -0.58
C MET A 81 18.49 7.47 0.05
N SER A 82 19.32 8.49 -0.04
CA SER A 82 18.99 9.81 0.50
C SER A 82 18.48 10.70 -0.60
N PHE A 83 17.43 11.43 -0.31
CA PHE A 83 16.83 12.38 -1.22
C PHE A 83 16.84 13.76 -0.62
N LYS A 84 16.92 14.77 -1.44
CA LYS A 84 16.58 16.11 -0.99
C LYS A 84 15.08 16.21 -0.82
N VAL A 85 14.63 17.17 -0.04
CA VAL A 85 13.20 17.45 0.06
C VAL A 85 12.93 18.80 -0.57
N GLN A 86 11.79 18.89 -1.22
CA GLN A 86 11.40 20.14 -1.88
C GLN A 86 11.11 21.22 -0.84
N ASP A 87 10.53 20.83 0.26
CA ASP A 87 10.15 21.73 1.32
C ASP A 87 10.72 21.18 2.64
N PRO A 88 11.54 21.95 3.34
CA PRO A 88 12.08 21.48 4.63
C PRO A 88 11.02 21.08 5.66
N ALA A 89 9.82 21.64 5.55
CA ALA A 89 8.73 21.25 6.43
C ALA A 89 8.37 19.77 6.31
N MET A 90 8.69 19.15 5.19
CA MET A 90 8.45 17.71 5.03
C MET A 90 9.24 16.89 6.04
N LEU A 91 10.39 17.37 6.47
CA LEU A 91 11.20 16.66 7.42
C LEU A 91 10.62 16.71 8.84
N ASP A 92 9.74 17.67 9.10
CA ASP A 92 9.06 17.76 10.38
C ASP A 92 7.85 16.83 10.47
N GLN A 93 7.42 16.29 9.35
CA GLN A 93 6.23 15.44 9.29
C GLN A 93 6.56 13.97 9.54
N VAL A 94 7.82 13.61 9.51
CA VAL A 94 8.24 12.22 9.58
C VAL A 94 9.41 12.06 10.54
N LYS A 95 9.62 10.83 10.94
CA LYS A 95 10.75 10.45 11.76
C LYS A 95 11.23 9.06 11.35
N ALA A 96 12.41 8.70 11.79
CA ALA A 96 12.97 7.40 11.46
C ALA A 96 12.02 6.29 11.91
N GLY A 97 11.78 5.33 11.05
CA GLY A 97 10.87 4.22 11.30
C GLY A 97 9.48 4.40 10.73
N ASP A 98 9.13 5.60 10.31
CA ASP A 98 7.80 5.86 9.77
C ASP A 98 7.61 5.22 8.40
N LYS A 99 6.42 4.69 8.18
CA LYS A 99 6.02 4.25 6.86
C LYS A 99 5.41 5.43 6.12
N ILE A 100 5.83 5.63 4.92
CA ILE A 100 5.41 6.79 4.13
C ILE A 100 5.10 6.41 2.70
N ARG A 101 4.41 7.30 2.04
CA ARG A 101 4.28 7.28 0.59
C ARG A 101 4.91 8.56 0.07
N LEU A 102 5.68 8.43 -0.97
CA LEU A 102 6.44 9.57 -1.46
C LEU A 102 6.49 9.58 -2.98
N ARG A 103 6.69 10.76 -3.51
CA ARG A 103 6.99 10.93 -4.91
C ARG A 103 8.36 11.59 -5.00
N VAL A 104 9.21 11.03 -5.81
CA VAL A 104 10.55 11.55 -6.04
C VAL A 104 10.66 11.95 -7.49
N GLU A 105 11.21 13.12 -7.73
CA GLU A 105 11.44 13.61 -9.06
C GLU A 105 12.86 14.14 -9.16
N ARG A 106 13.36 14.24 -10.39
CA ARG A 106 14.66 14.80 -10.59
C ARG A 106 14.49 16.31 -10.77
N VAL A 107 15.00 17.05 -9.80
CA VAL A 107 14.92 18.51 -9.82
C VAL A 107 16.34 19.04 -9.85
N ASN A 108 16.67 19.79 -10.90
CA ASN A 108 18.02 20.33 -11.09
C ASN A 108 19.12 19.27 -10.96
N GLY A 109 18.84 18.09 -11.48
CA GLY A 109 19.81 16.99 -11.45
C GLY A 109 19.85 16.20 -10.15
N ALA A 110 19.09 16.57 -9.14
CA ALA A 110 19.06 15.87 -7.86
C ALA A 110 17.74 15.17 -7.66
N PHE A 111 17.78 13.99 -7.05
CA PHE A 111 16.55 13.29 -6.69
C PHE A 111 15.95 13.99 -5.48
N THR A 112 14.73 14.45 -5.64
CA THR A 112 14.06 15.28 -4.66
C THR A 112 12.66 14.74 -4.34
N VAL A 113 12.34 14.66 -3.06
CA VAL A 113 10.99 14.28 -2.64
C VAL A 113 10.09 15.50 -2.86
N THR A 114 9.13 15.35 -3.76
CA THR A 114 8.19 16.43 -4.09
C THR A 114 6.83 16.27 -3.43
N LYS A 115 6.50 15.05 -3.01
CA LYS A 115 5.30 14.79 -2.24
C LYS A 115 5.61 13.77 -1.16
N LEU A 116 4.99 13.93 -0.02
CA LEU A 116 5.21 13.06 1.12
C LEU A 116 3.92 12.91 1.91
N GLN A 117 3.53 11.69 2.20
CA GLN A 117 2.36 11.39 2.99
C GLN A 117 2.67 10.29 3.98
N ALA A 118 2.09 10.38 5.16
CA ALA A 118 2.18 9.27 6.09
C ALA A 118 1.36 8.11 5.54
N ALA A 119 1.89 6.91 5.68
CA ALA A 119 1.23 5.71 5.17
C ALA A 119 0.39 5.00 6.23
N ASN A 120 0.31 5.54 7.41
CA ASN A 120 -0.45 4.92 8.49
C ASN A 120 -1.85 5.47 8.58
#